data_70265b32028a5d82af34bdda16cd40d1
#
_entry.id   70265b32028a5d82af34bdda16cd40d1
#
_cell.length_a   1.000
_cell.length_b   1.000
_cell.length_c   1.000
_cell.angle_alpha   90.00
_cell.angle_beta   90.00
_cell.angle_gamma   90.00
#
_symmetry.space_group_name_H-M   'P 1'
#
loop_
_entity.id
_entity.type
_entity.pdbx_description
1 polymer ?
#
loop_
_entity_poly.entity_id
_entity_poly.type
_entity_poly.pdbx_seq_one_letter_code
_entity_poly.pdbx_strand_id
1 'polypeptide(L)'
;MRILVVDDHPLIVRALAESLPHVDSRFDVIAAANREQTLTALARYPDCALVLLDLTLPGARGLDLLAELRLDYPCLPIIVLSATHDRATVGAALAAGARGYVSKTASADALLDAIQTVLAGARGVTVDIARGNAHVASLPTQGLGLTRRQAEVLQLLVQGKPNKLICRDLRLSEGTVKVHVSAILKALNVHSRSQAIVELTRRGVAVDALAERR
;
A
#
# COMPACT_ATOMS: atom_id res chain seq x y z
N MET A 1 -14.16 7.98 -2.55
CA MET A 1 -13.32 6.84 -3.02
C MET A 1 -13.75 5.62 -2.25
N ARG A 2 -14.26 4.58 -2.94
CA ARG A 2 -14.87 3.42 -2.28
C ARG A 2 -13.85 2.36 -1.93
N ILE A 3 -13.94 1.86 -0.69
CA ILE A 3 -13.12 0.74 -0.18
C ILE A 3 -14.09 -0.37 0.21
N LEU A 4 -13.94 -1.54 -0.40
CA LEU A 4 -14.71 -2.72 -0.04
C LEU A 4 -13.97 -3.51 1.04
N VAL A 5 -14.59 -3.66 2.20
CA VAL A 5 -14.12 -4.48 3.32
C VAL A 5 -14.84 -5.82 3.28
N VAL A 6 -14.08 -6.89 3.08
CA VAL A 6 -14.58 -8.26 2.99
C VAL A 6 -14.12 -9.01 4.24
N ASP A 7 -14.98 -9.11 5.23
CA ASP A 7 -14.70 -9.76 6.53
C ASP A 7 -16.02 -10.21 7.15
N ASP A 8 -16.07 -11.41 7.68
CA ASP A 8 -17.25 -11.96 8.38
C ASP A 8 -17.36 -11.53 9.85
N HIS A 9 -16.35 -10.77 10.35
CA HIS A 9 -16.34 -10.24 11.71
C HIS A 9 -16.95 -8.83 11.75
N PRO A 10 -18.20 -8.63 12.23
CA PRO A 10 -18.87 -7.34 12.20
C PRO A 10 -18.12 -6.22 12.93
N LEU A 11 -17.38 -6.56 13.99
CA LEU A 11 -16.61 -5.60 14.78
C LEU A 11 -15.45 -5.00 13.96
N ILE A 12 -14.78 -5.82 13.16
CA ILE A 12 -13.67 -5.35 12.28
C ILE A 12 -14.22 -4.44 11.21
N VAL A 13 -15.29 -4.86 10.53
CA VAL A 13 -15.95 -4.07 9.50
C VAL A 13 -16.40 -2.72 10.05
N ARG A 14 -17.04 -2.72 11.23
CA ARG A 14 -17.50 -1.49 11.87
C ARG A 14 -16.34 -0.58 12.26
N ALA A 15 -15.29 -1.12 12.88
CA ALA A 15 -14.11 -0.35 13.26
C ALA A 15 -13.45 0.32 12.03
N LEU A 16 -13.34 -0.39 10.90
CA LEU A 16 -12.80 0.16 9.66
C LEU A 16 -13.74 1.19 9.04
N ALA A 17 -15.05 0.96 9.05
CA ALA A 17 -16.04 1.89 8.55
C ALA A 17 -16.08 3.21 9.34
N GLU A 18 -15.80 3.16 10.63
CA GLU A 18 -15.68 4.35 11.48
C GLU A 18 -14.32 5.03 11.32
N SER A 19 -13.22 4.27 11.29
CA SER A 19 -11.86 4.83 11.31
C SER A 19 -11.40 5.39 9.98
N LEU A 20 -11.68 4.72 8.86
CA LEU A 20 -11.18 5.13 7.54
C LEU A 20 -11.67 6.53 7.11
N PRO A 21 -12.96 6.90 7.27
CA PRO A 21 -13.43 8.25 6.94
C PRO A 21 -12.87 9.35 7.85
N HIS A 22 -12.47 9.03 9.09
CA HIS A 22 -11.82 10.00 9.98
C HIS A 22 -10.43 10.39 9.52
N VAL A 23 -9.73 9.48 8.83
CA VAL A 23 -8.38 9.74 8.31
C VAL A 23 -8.41 10.45 6.97
N ASP A 24 -9.33 10.04 6.11
CA ASP A 24 -9.60 10.73 4.84
C ASP A 24 -11.11 10.68 4.57
N SER A 25 -11.76 11.83 4.69
CA SER A 25 -13.21 11.97 4.48
C SER A 25 -13.69 11.55 3.09
N ARG A 26 -12.78 11.31 2.16
CA ARG A 26 -13.09 10.78 0.82
C ARG A 26 -13.31 9.28 0.82
N PHE A 27 -12.95 8.55 1.88
CA PHE A 27 -13.16 7.12 1.96
C PHE A 27 -14.62 6.81 2.31
N ASP A 28 -15.24 6.01 1.47
CA ASP A 28 -16.58 5.44 1.61
C ASP A 28 -16.44 3.93 1.72
N VAL A 29 -16.86 3.35 2.85
CA VAL A 29 -16.64 1.94 3.16
C VAL A 29 -17.88 1.12 2.83
N ILE A 30 -17.71 0.11 2.00
CA ILE A 30 -18.70 -0.89 1.67
C ILE A 30 -18.32 -2.19 2.38
N ALA A 31 -19.27 -2.88 2.97
CA ALA A 31 -19.06 -4.14 3.67
C ALA A 31 -19.57 -5.34 2.86
N ALA A 32 -18.82 -6.45 2.93
CA ALA A 32 -19.25 -7.77 2.47
C ALA A 32 -18.76 -8.83 3.46
N ALA A 33 -19.61 -9.79 3.82
CA ALA A 33 -19.27 -10.82 4.78
C ALA A 33 -18.93 -12.20 4.15
N ASN A 34 -19.06 -12.31 2.83
CA ASN A 34 -18.82 -13.55 2.11
C ASN A 34 -18.56 -13.28 0.61
N ARG A 35 -18.22 -14.35 -0.13
CA ARG A 35 -17.93 -14.30 -1.57
C ARG A 35 -19.08 -13.67 -2.38
N GLU A 36 -20.32 -14.10 -2.15
CA GLU A 36 -21.49 -13.65 -2.93
C GLU A 36 -21.73 -12.15 -2.77
N GLN A 37 -21.68 -11.66 -1.53
CA GLN A 37 -21.79 -10.23 -1.23
C GLN A 37 -20.64 -9.43 -1.83
N THR A 38 -19.42 -9.98 -1.84
CA THR A 38 -18.25 -9.35 -2.47
C THR A 38 -18.48 -9.12 -3.95
N LEU A 39 -18.88 -10.16 -4.68
CA LEU A 39 -19.14 -10.06 -6.12
C LEU A 39 -20.31 -9.10 -6.42
N THR A 40 -21.39 -9.19 -5.63
CA THR A 40 -22.54 -8.28 -5.73
C THR A 40 -22.14 -6.83 -5.51
N ALA A 41 -21.31 -6.56 -4.48
CA ALA A 41 -20.82 -5.22 -4.19
C ALA A 41 -19.94 -4.67 -5.32
N LEU A 42 -19.03 -5.46 -5.86
CA LEU A 42 -18.17 -5.04 -6.97
C LEU A 42 -18.94 -4.80 -8.26
N ALA A 43 -19.96 -5.61 -8.55
CA ALA A 43 -20.85 -5.38 -9.70
C ALA A 43 -21.66 -4.09 -9.54
N ARG A 44 -22.11 -3.78 -8.32
CA ARG A 44 -22.87 -2.57 -8.00
C ARG A 44 -22.02 -1.30 -7.98
N TYR A 45 -20.75 -1.41 -7.61
CA TYR A 45 -19.84 -0.29 -7.43
C TYR A 45 -18.57 -0.48 -8.27
N PRO A 46 -18.64 -0.30 -9.59
CA PRO A 46 -17.49 -0.49 -10.50
C PRO A 46 -16.36 0.51 -10.28
N ASP A 47 -16.60 1.58 -9.54
CA ASP A 47 -15.64 2.60 -9.11
C ASP A 47 -14.94 2.24 -7.78
N CYS A 48 -15.09 1.01 -7.29
CA CYS A 48 -14.36 0.52 -6.12
C CYS A 48 -12.84 0.67 -6.35
N ALA A 49 -12.20 1.35 -5.41
CA ALA A 49 -10.78 1.71 -5.55
C ALA A 49 -9.82 0.74 -4.86
N LEU A 50 -10.31 -0.03 -3.88
CA LEU A 50 -9.53 -0.97 -3.09
C LEU A 50 -10.42 -2.02 -2.46
N VAL A 51 -9.92 -3.25 -2.35
CA VAL A 51 -10.51 -4.32 -1.53
C VAL A 51 -9.59 -4.63 -0.35
N LEU A 52 -10.14 -4.65 0.86
CA LEU A 52 -9.55 -5.24 2.05
C LEU A 52 -10.16 -6.62 2.23
N LEU A 53 -9.39 -7.68 2.05
CA LEU A 53 -9.89 -9.06 1.98
C LEU A 53 -9.39 -9.90 3.16
N ASP A 54 -10.31 -10.39 3.97
CA ASP A 54 -10.00 -11.48 4.91
C ASP A 54 -9.80 -12.81 4.19
N LEU A 55 -8.80 -13.58 4.62
CA LEU A 55 -8.57 -14.94 4.12
C LEU A 55 -9.39 -16.01 4.84
N THR A 56 -10.03 -15.69 5.96
CA THR A 56 -10.75 -16.65 6.81
C THR A 56 -12.26 -16.56 6.68
N LEU A 57 -12.75 -16.33 5.47
CA LEU A 57 -14.18 -16.22 5.20
C LEU A 57 -14.90 -17.59 5.24
N PRO A 58 -16.10 -17.67 5.84
CA PRO A 58 -16.90 -18.88 5.82
C PRO A 58 -17.22 -19.34 4.39
N GLY A 59 -16.99 -20.64 4.13
CA GLY A 59 -17.35 -21.25 2.84
C GLY A 59 -16.45 -20.88 1.66
N ALA A 60 -15.40 -20.10 1.86
CA ALA A 60 -14.41 -19.81 0.82
C ALA A 60 -13.00 -19.99 1.37
N ARG A 61 -12.11 -20.60 0.58
CA ARG A 61 -10.68 -20.46 0.86
C ARG A 61 -10.27 -19.08 0.38
N GLY A 62 -9.76 -18.23 1.28
CA GLY A 62 -9.51 -16.81 0.98
C GLY A 62 -8.57 -16.57 -0.21
N LEU A 63 -7.62 -17.48 -0.45
CA LEU A 63 -6.75 -17.41 -1.63
C LEU A 63 -7.51 -17.72 -2.93
N ASP A 64 -8.55 -18.57 -2.92
CA ASP A 64 -9.37 -18.86 -4.10
C ASP A 64 -10.18 -17.61 -4.50
N LEU A 65 -10.77 -16.92 -3.51
CA LEU A 65 -11.48 -15.65 -3.77
C LEU A 65 -10.53 -14.56 -4.26
N LEU A 66 -9.33 -14.47 -3.68
CA LEU A 66 -8.30 -13.55 -4.16
C LEU A 66 -7.95 -13.81 -5.64
N ALA A 67 -7.74 -15.08 -6.01
CA ALA A 67 -7.42 -15.47 -7.38
C ALA A 67 -8.57 -15.15 -8.35
N GLU A 68 -9.83 -15.42 -7.97
CA GLU A 68 -11.02 -15.06 -8.72
C GLU A 68 -11.12 -13.54 -8.95
N LEU A 69 -11.00 -12.76 -7.88
CA LEU A 69 -11.04 -11.30 -7.98
C LEU A 69 -9.91 -10.74 -8.84
N ARG A 70 -8.75 -11.38 -8.86
CA ARG A 70 -7.63 -10.98 -9.71
C ARG A 70 -7.87 -11.27 -11.20
N LEU A 71 -8.63 -12.31 -11.52
CA LEU A 71 -9.04 -12.63 -12.89
C LEU A 71 -10.11 -11.65 -13.39
N ASP A 72 -11.14 -11.42 -12.59
CA ASP A 72 -12.29 -10.60 -12.99
C ASP A 72 -12.01 -9.09 -12.90
N TYR A 73 -11.17 -8.68 -11.94
CA TYR A 73 -10.83 -7.27 -11.66
C TYR A 73 -9.30 -7.05 -11.65
N PRO A 74 -8.60 -7.22 -12.77
CA PRO A 74 -7.12 -7.20 -12.82
C PRO A 74 -6.49 -5.87 -12.38
N CYS A 75 -7.20 -4.76 -12.50
CA CYS A 75 -6.72 -3.44 -12.11
C CYS A 75 -7.04 -3.07 -10.66
N LEU A 76 -8.00 -3.74 -10.02
CA LEU A 76 -8.44 -3.45 -8.66
C LEU A 76 -7.38 -3.91 -7.64
N PRO A 77 -6.80 -3.01 -6.83
CA PRO A 77 -5.85 -3.41 -5.81
C PRO A 77 -6.55 -4.14 -4.67
N ILE A 78 -5.91 -5.20 -4.17
CA ILE A 78 -6.41 -6.01 -3.06
C ILE A 78 -5.32 -6.05 -1.97
N ILE A 79 -5.68 -5.65 -0.75
CA ILE A 79 -4.89 -5.87 0.46
C ILE A 79 -5.54 -7.01 1.23
N VAL A 80 -4.75 -8.01 1.57
CA VAL A 80 -5.18 -9.10 2.44
C VAL A 80 -5.09 -8.65 3.89
N LEU A 81 -6.18 -8.87 4.65
CA LEU A 81 -6.22 -8.75 6.10
C LEU A 81 -6.25 -10.15 6.71
N SER A 82 -5.33 -10.50 7.60
CA SER A 82 -5.31 -11.82 8.20
C SER A 82 -4.81 -11.80 9.64
N ALA A 83 -5.34 -12.71 10.45
CA ALA A 83 -4.80 -12.97 11.79
C ALA A 83 -3.49 -13.77 11.76
N THR A 84 -3.21 -14.45 10.65
CA THR A 84 -2.01 -15.29 10.46
C THR A 84 -0.88 -14.48 9.88
N HIS A 85 0.34 -14.72 10.38
CA HIS A 85 1.56 -13.98 9.99
C HIS A 85 2.67 -14.90 9.46
N ASP A 86 2.33 -16.16 9.13
CA ASP A 86 3.34 -17.05 8.62
C ASP A 86 3.81 -16.62 7.21
N ARG A 87 5.11 -16.78 6.96
CA ARG A 87 5.73 -16.34 5.70
C ARG A 87 5.18 -17.08 4.47
N ALA A 88 4.69 -18.29 4.65
CA ALA A 88 4.16 -19.08 3.55
C ALA A 88 2.83 -18.48 3.07
N THR A 89 1.92 -18.18 4.00
CA THR A 89 0.63 -17.53 3.69
C THR A 89 0.83 -16.12 3.08
N VAL A 90 1.73 -15.31 3.66
CA VAL A 90 2.09 -14.00 3.10
C VAL A 90 2.62 -14.15 1.66
N GLY A 91 3.58 -15.08 1.45
CA GLY A 91 4.15 -15.34 0.13
C GLY A 91 3.11 -15.81 -0.88
N ALA A 92 2.22 -16.72 -0.47
CA ALA A 92 1.15 -17.25 -1.32
C ALA A 92 0.15 -16.14 -1.71
N ALA A 93 -0.27 -15.28 -0.78
CA ALA A 93 -1.17 -14.17 -1.06
C ALA A 93 -0.55 -13.17 -2.05
N LEU A 94 0.71 -12.80 -1.86
CA LEU A 94 1.42 -11.90 -2.79
C LEU A 94 1.62 -12.54 -4.16
N ALA A 95 1.95 -13.84 -4.23
CA ALA A 95 2.06 -14.59 -5.47
C ALA A 95 0.72 -14.70 -6.22
N ALA A 96 -0.39 -14.85 -5.48
CA ALA A 96 -1.75 -14.82 -6.02
C ALA A 96 -2.21 -13.42 -6.48
N GLY A 97 -1.36 -12.39 -6.30
CA GLY A 97 -1.57 -11.06 -6.84
C GLY A 97 -2.11 -10.02 -5.85
N ALA A 98 -2.11 -10.31 -4.55
CA ALA A 98 -2.37 -9.27 -3.55
C ALA A 98 -1.35 -8.12 -3.68
N ARG A 99 -1.79 -6.90 -3.53
CA ARG A 99 -0.93 -5.71 -3.52
C ARG A 99 -0.32 -5.47 -2.15
N GLY A 100 -0.96 -5.96 -1.11
CA GLY A 100 -0.47 -5.88 0.25
C GLY A 100 -1.00 -7.01 1.13
N TYR A 101 -0.33 -7.20 2.27
CA TYR A 101 -0.73 -8.12 3.33
C TYR A 101 -0.57 -7.42 4.67
N VAL A 102 -1.65 -7.30 5.42
CA VAL A 102 -1.69 -6.59 6.70
C VAL A 102 -2.27 -7.51 7.76
N SER A 103 -1.63 -7.51 8.92
CA SER A 103 -2.18 -8.19 10.08
C SER A 103 -3.47 -7.53 10.57
N LYS A 104 -4.48 -8.33 10.95
CA LYS A 104 -5.67 -7.83 11.64
C LYS A 104 -5.35 -7.20 13.01
N THR A 105 -4.17 -7.49 13.57
CA THR A 105 -3.71 -6.92 14.83
C THR A 105 -2.78 -5.71 14.63
N ALA A 106 -2.55 -5.27 13.38
CA ALA A 106 -1.82 -4.06 13.08
C ALA A 106 -2.55 -2.82 13.64
N SER A 107 -1.78 -1.77 13.95
CA SER A 107 -2.39 -0.50 14.35
C SER A 107 -3.19 0.12 13.19
N ALA A 108 -4.18 0.94 13.53
CA ALA A 108 -4.96 1.66 12.53
C ALA A 108 -4.06 2.50 11.60
N ASP A 109 -3.05 3.18 12.16
CA ASP A 109 -2.09 3.98 11.39
C ASP A 109 -1.30 3.13 10.39
N ALA A 110 -0.85 1.93 10.79
CA ALA A 110 -0.11 1.03 9.92
C ALA A 110 -0.98 0.49 8.77
N LEU A 111 -2.26 0.19 9.02
CA LEU A 111 -3.21 -0.18 7.99
C LEU A 111 -3.46 0.98 7.01
N LEU A 112 -3.60 2.19 7.53
CA LEU A 112 -3.79 3.39 6.72
C LEU A 112 -2.60 3.70 5.83
N ASP A 113 -1.38 3.60 6.37
CA ASP A 113 -0.15 3.73 5.60
C ASP A 113 -0.08 2.67 4.47
N ALA A 114 -0.50 1.44 4.76
CA ALA A 114 -0.57 0.37 3.76
C ALA A 114 -1.60 0.68 2.66
N ILE A 115 -2.80 1.14 3.04
CA ILE A 115 -3.85 1.55 2.10
C ILE A 115 -3.35 2.66 1.19
N GLN A 116 -2.82 3.74 1.75
CA GLN A 116 -2.31 4.88 0.98
C GLN A 116 -1.17 4.47 0.04
N THR A 117 -0.26 3.61 0.53
CA THR A 117 0.87 3.10 -0.24
C THR A 117 0.42 2.24 -1.42
N VAL A 118 -0.58 1.38 -1.22
CA VAL A 118 -1.16 0.53 -2.29
C VAL A 118 -1.94 1.39 -3.29
N LEU A 119 -2.74 2.34 -2.85
CA LEU A 119 -3.46 3.27 -3.71
C LEU A 119 -2.52 4.17 -4.53
N ALA A 120 -1.34 4.46 -4.00
CA ALA A 120 -0.25 5.13 -4.73
C ALA A 120 0.45 4.21 -5.76
N GLY A 121 0.00 2.96 -5.92
CA GLY A 121 0.49 2.01 -6.93
C GLY A 121 1.60 1.07 -6.46
N ALA A 122 1.92 1.03 -5.18
CA ALA A 122 2.90 0.08 -4.64
C ALA A 122 2.38 -1.36 -4.67
N ARG A 123 3.33 -2.31 -4.66
CA ARG A 123 3.06 -3.76 -4.60
C ARG A 123 3.91 -4.39 -3.51
N GLY A 124 3.41 -5.49 -2.92
CA GLY A 124 4.14 -6.24 -1.91
C GLY A 124 4.24 -5.51 -0.57
N VAL A 125 3.24 -4.69 -0.24
CA VAL A 125 3.15 -4.01 1.06
C VAL A 125 2.82 -5.04 2.13
N THR A 126 3.71 -5.24 3.11
CA THR A 126 3.44 -6.12 4.26
C THR A 126 3.56 -5.34 5.56
N VAL A 127 2.59 -5.54 6.44
CA VAL A 127 2.60 -4.97 7.79
C VAL A 127 2.60 -6.10 8.79
N ASP A 128 3.72 -6.25 9.51
CA ASP A 128 3.91 -7.24 10.56
C ASP A 128 4.07 -6.54 11.92
N ILE A 129 3.40 -7.09 12.95
CA ILE A 129 3.42 -6.53 14.31
C ILE A 129 4.76 -6.74 15.00
N ALA A 130 5.49 -7.80 14.66
CA ALA A 130 6.73 -8.13 15.35
C ALA A 130 7.79 -7.01 15.30
N ARG A 131 7.61 -5.99 14.46
CA ARG A 131 8.56 -4.88 14.29
C ARG A 131 7.95 -3.48 14.29
N GLY A 132 6.64 -3.32 14.50
CA GLY A 132 6.01 -1.99 14.63
C GLY A 132 6.05 -1.08 13.41
N ASN A 133 6.45 -1.57 12.26
CA ASN A 133 6.55 -0.81 11.01
C ASN A 133 5.96 -1.58 9.84
N ALA A 134 5.26 -0.88 8.97
CA ALA A 134 4.85 -1.41 7.68
C ALA A 134 6.09 -1.80 6.86
N HIS A 135 6.33 -3.09 6.71
CA HIS A 135 7.36 -3.58 5.80
C HIS A 135 6.76 -3.70 4.41
N VAL A 136 7.07 -2.73 3.57
CA VAL A 136 6.98 -2.94 2.13
C VAL A 136 8.07 -3.92 1.78
N ALA A 137 7.74 -5.08 1.22
CA ALA A 137 8.73 -5.96 0.61
C ALA A 137 9.32 -5.22 -0.60
N SER A 138 10.21 -4.30 -0.32
CA SER A 138 11.00 -3.58 -1.31
C SER A 138 12.16 -4.46 -1.72
N LEU A 139 12.39 -4.57 -3.02
CA LEU A 139 13.74 -4.87 -3.53
C LEU A 139 14.72 -3.95 -2.78
N PRO A 140 15.86 -4.45 -2.30
CA PRO A 140 16.74 -3.68 -1.44
C PRO A 140 17.31 -2.47 -2.21
N THR A 141 16.73 -1.30 -2.00
CA THR A 141 17.52 -0.07 -2.05
C THR A 141 18.33 -0.12 -0.76
N GLN A 142 19.56 -0.59 -0.89
CA GLN A 142 20.47 -0.94 0.20
C GLN A 142 20.40 0.10 1.31
N GLY A 143 19.79 -0.23 2.46
CA GLY A 143 19.93 0.50 3.70
C GLY A 143 19.00 1.70 3.97
N LEU A 144 18.16 2.15 3.05
CA LEU A 144 17.32 3.34 3.26
C LEU A 144 15.86 3.05 3.64
N GLY A 145 15.40 1.80 3.64
CA GLY A 145 14.02 1.43 4.01
C GLY A 145 12.93 2.00 3.09
N LEU A 146 13.29 2.47 1.89
CA LEU A 146 12.37 3.07 0.94
C LEU A 146 11.70 2.03 0.05
N THR A 147 10.43 2.23 -0.28
CA THR A 147 9.73 1.42 -1.27
C THR A 147 10.32 1.65 -2.66
N ARG A 148 10.11 0.70 -3.59
CA ARG A 148 10.52 0.89 -4.99
C ARG A 148 10.01 2.21 -5.56
N ARG A 149 8.75 2.58 -5.28
CA ARG A 149 8.15 3.81 -5.77
C ARG A 149 8.73 5.04 -5.11
N GLN A 150 9.04 4.97 -3.82
CA GLN A 150 9.77 6.01 -3.12
C GLN A 150 11.20 6.15 -3.66
N ALA A 151 11.86 5.03 -3.98
CA ALA A 151 13.17 5.06 -4.61
C ALA A 151 13.14 5.73 -6.00
N GLU A 152 12.12 5.44 -6.82
CA GLU A 152 11.91 6.09 -8.12
C GLU A 152 11.66 7.60 -7.95
N VAL A 153 10.83 7.99 -6.98
CA VAL A 153 10.60 9.41 -6.65
C VAL A 153 11.87 10.06 -6.11
N LEU A 154 12.61 9.37 -5.22
CA LEU A 154 13.88 9.86 -4.67
C LEU A 154 14.92 10.10 -5.77
N GLN A 155 15.03 9.19 -6.73
CA GLN A 155 15.94 9.32 -7.87
C GLN A 155 15.68 10.61 -8.65
N LEU A 156 14.42 10.91 -8.96
CA LEU A 156 14.04 12.14 -9.67
C LEU A 156 14.17 13.38 -8.77
N LEU A 157 13.91 13.21 -7.47
CA LEU A 157 14.10 14.25 -6.48
C LEU A 157 15.57 14.67 -6.39
N VAL A 158 16.50 13.73 -6.35
CA VAL A 158 17.94 13.98 -6.29
C VAL A 158 18.43 14.67 -7.58
N GLN A 159 17.86 14.33 -8.74
CA GLN A 159 18.13 15.02 -10.03
C GLN A 159 17.62 16.46 -10.07
N GLY A 160 17.07 17.00 -8.99
CA GLY A 160 16.58 18.38 -8.97
C GLY A 160 15.18 18.57 -9.58
N LYS A 161 14.50 17.52 -10.04
CA LYS A 161 13.20 17.65 -10.73
C LYS A 161 12.10 18.13 -9.79
N PRO A 162 11.37 19.19 -10.09
CA PRO A 162 10.23 19.64 -9.29
C PRO A 162 9.11 18.60 -9.34
N ASN A 163 8.23 18.60 -8.31
CA ASN A 163 7.14 17.60 -8.18
C ASN A 163 6.29 17.49 -9.45
N LYS A 164 6.05 18.61 -10.15
CA LYS A 164 5.27 18.64 -11.40
C LYS A 164 5.92 17.79 -12.52
N LEU A 165 7.24 17.79 -12.62
CA LEU A 165 7.95 16.94 -13.58
C LEU A 165 7.99 15.48 -13.11
N ILE A 166 8.15 15.23 -11.79
CA ILE A 166 8.07 13.89 -11.22
C ILE A 166 6.69 13.26 -11.49
N CYS A 167 5.61 14.05 -11.35
CA CYS A 167 4.26 13.62 -11.70
C CYS A 167 4.16 13.13 -13.14
N ARG A 168 4.71 13.91 -14.09
CA ARG A 168 4.68 13.57 -15.50
C ARG A 168 5.53 12.33 -15.81
N ASP A 169 6.75 12.28 -15.31
CA ASP A 169 7.70 11.21 -15.60
C ASP A 169 7.25 9.86 -15.00
N LEU A 170 6.60 9.89 -13.83
CA LEU A 170 6.11 8.71 -13.17
C LEU A 170 4.61 8.45 -13.39
N ARG A 171 3.90 9.28 -14.12
CA ARG A 171 2.45 9.23 -14.34
C ARG A 171 1.65 9.18 -13.02
N LEU A 172 2.00 10.06 -12.08
CA LEU A 172 1.36 10.19 -10.78
C LEU A 172 0.63 11.52 -10.64
N SER A 173 -0.34 11.58 -9.72
CA SER A 173 -0.93 12.86 -9.30
C SER A 173 0.05 13.66 -8.44
N GLU A 174 -0.13 14.99 -8.38
CA GLU A 174 0.70 15.84 -7.53
C GLU A 174 0.55 15.50 -6.05
N GLY A 175 -0.67 15.15 -5.61
CA GLY A 175 -0.93 14.68 -4.25
C GLY A 175 -0.13 13.42 -3.93
N THR A 176 -0.11 12.44 -4.84
CA THR A 176 0.64 11.19 -4.69
C THR A 176 2.15 11.44 -4.58
N VAL A 177 2.70 12.33 -5.41
CA VAL A 177 4.13 12.68 -5.34
C VAL A 177 4.45 13.37 -4.00
N LYS A 178 3.59 14.29 -3.51
CA LYS A 178 3.76 14.92 -2.19
C LYS A 178 3.79 13.89 -1.05
N VAL A 179 2.92 12.88 -1.10
CA VAL A 179 2.91 11.78 -0.11
C VAL A 179 4.23 11.01 -0.14
N HIS A 180 4.71 10.62 -1.32
CA HIS A 180 5.99 9.93 -1.44
C HIS A 180 7.17 10.78 -0.95
N VAL A 181 7.21 12.05 -1.32
CA VAL A 181 8.26 12.98 -0.85
C VAL A 181 8.25 13.09 0.66
N SER A 182 7.07 13.27 1.28
CA SER A 182 6.95 13.33 2.75
C SER A 182 7.43 12.04 3.43
N ALA A 183 7.07 10.87 2.88
CA ALA A 183 7.53 9.59 3.40
C ALA A 183 9.06 9.42 3.25
N ILE A 184 9.65 9.85 2.16
CA ILE A 184 11.11 9.85 1.92
C ILE A 184 11.82 10.74 2.95
N LEU A 185 11.34 11.97 3.15
CA LEU A 185 11.92 12.90 4.12
C LEU A 185 11.85 12.34 5.54
N LYS A 186 10.73 11.73 5.92
CA LYS A 186 10.56 11.04 7.20
C LYS A 186 11.53 9.86 7.35
N ALA A 187 11.68 9.01 6.34
CA ALA A 187 12.59 7.86 6.35
C ALA A 187 14.06 8.28 6.47
N LEU A 188 14.41 9.42 5.90
CA LEU A 188 15.75 10.01 6.02
C LEU A 188 15.93 10.83 7.30
N ASN A 189 14.88 11.02 8.10
CA ASN A 189 14.83 11.88 9.29
C ASN A 189 15.26 13.32 8.99
N VAL A 190 14.72 13.91 7.91
CA VAL A 190 15.00 15.28 7.46
C VAL A 190 13.71 16.02 7.14
N HIS A 191 13.77 17.37 7.15
CA HIS A 191 12.59 18.22 6.98
C HIS A 191 12.53 18.93 5.62
N SER A 192 13.56 18.81 4.80
CA SER A 192 13.61 19.46 3.50
C SER A 192 14.32 18.61 2.45
N ARG A 193 13.99 18.89 1.18
CA ARG A 193 14.63 18.25 0.02
C ARG A 193 16.15 18.43 0.00
N SER A 194 16.63 19.64 0.32
CA SER A 194 18.05 19.94 0.37
C SER A 194 18.76 19.12 1.46
N GLN A 195 18.11 18.98 2.63
CA GLN A 195 18.61 18.12 3.71
C GLN A 195 18.64 16.65 3.30
N ALA A 196 17.65 16.18 2.51
CA ALA A 196 17.62 14.81 2.02
C ALA A 196 18.83 14.51 1.12
N ILE A 197 19.21 15.42 0.23
CA ILE A 197 20.37 15.28 -0.64
C ILE A 197 21.67 15.21 0.19
N VAL A 198 21.83 16.13 1.15
CA VAL A 198 22.99 16.14 2.05
C VAL A 198 23.08 14.86 2.86
N GLU A 199 21.97 14.38 3.41
CA GLU A 199 21.94 13.15 4.23
C GLU A 199 22.27 11.90 3.39
N LEU A 200 21.82 11.83 2.14
CA LEU A 200 22.18 10.75 1.21
C LEU A 200 23.68 10.73 0.91
N THR A 201 24.26 11.89 0.65
CA THR A 201 25.70 12.02 0.44
C THR A 201 26.49 11.59 1.68
N ARG A 202 26.01 11.97 2.89
CA ARG A 202 26.63 11.58 4.17
C ARG A 202 26.58 10.07 4.40
N ARG A 203 25.50 9.40 3.96
CA ARG A 203 25.35 7.93 4.04
C ARG A 203 26.11 7.17 2.95
N GLY A 204 26.90 7.85 2.12
CA GLY A 204 27.66 7.24 1.04
C GLY A 204 26.82 6.73 -0.13
N VAL A 205 25.56 7.16 -0.23
CA VAL A 205 24.74 6.88 -1.39
C VAL A 205 25.23 7.79 -2.51
N ALA A 206 25.85 7.19 -3.54
CA ALA A 206 26.33 7.94 -4.71
C ALA A 206 25.13 8.59 -5.40
N VAL A 207 24.96 9.89 -5.21
CA VAL A 207 23.89 10.69 -5.81
C VAL A 207 23.97 10.62 -7.34
N ASP A 208 25.19 10.55 -7.88
CA ASP A 208 25.45 10.39 -9.31
C ASP A 208 25.01 9.02 -9.84
N ALA A 209 25.15 7.94 -9.07
CA ALA A 209 24.67 6.61 -9.47
C ALA A 209 23.15 6.50 -9.52
N LEU A 210 22.43 7.38 -8.83
CA LEU A 210 20.97 7.50 -8.90
C LEU A 210 20.54 8.37 -10.10
N ALA A 211 21.41 9.21 -10.63
CA ALA A 211 21.14 10.09 -11.75
C ALA A 211 21.31 9.40 -13.12
N GLU A 212 22.18 8.39 -13.23
CA GLU A 212 22.61 7.77 -14.50
C GLU A 212 21.79 6.57 -14.98
N ARG A 213 20.83 6.05 -14.20
CA ARG A 213 19.96 4.97 -14.69
C ARG A 213 18.81 5.55 -15.54
N ARG A 214 19.09 5.71 -16.82
CA ARG A 214 18.09 5.88 -17.90
C ARG A 214 17.30 4.60 -18.14
#